data_65a50226ee9f0e1032d1c9f1acd4d4f3
#
_entry.id   65a50226ee9f0e1032d1c9f1acd4d4f3
#
_cell.length_a   1.000
_cell.length_b   1.000
_cell.length_c   1.000
_cell.angle_alpha   90.00
_cell.angle_beta   90.00
_cell.angle_gamma   90.00
#
_symmetry.space_group_name_H-M   'P 1'
#
loop_
_entity.id
_entity.type
_entity.pdbx_description
1 polymer ?
#
loop_
_entity_poly.entity_id
_entity_poly.type
_entity_poly.pdbx_seq_one_letter_code
_entity_poly.pdbx_strand_id
1 'polypeptide(L)'
;MCGESSTTGRGHQVLRANSTKHGLGIAPRGTYRQVLAPLSFLVILGLFLSTQTPNFLTWENLRTVAVQTVSVAILAIGETVVIISGGIDLSVGAVLALSGVTAVHAMKQGANAGVGVLVGLLTGAVCGAFNGLVTNRLRMPAFVVTLGMLGMASGTALLVSGGVSLVGIAPGFERIGRDWALGVLIVVAVGFHLLLSYTRLGRYCYAIGGNPESARLSGISLVRYQTTYFVLCGMCAGLAGVLQASRATVAQPTAGKGWELDAIAAAVIGGTSLMGGQGSIIGTLLGAFLMAIIRNGCNLLNVEVEWQQVLIGGMVIVAVFYDRWQRGRR
;
A
#
# COMPACT_ATOMS: atom_id res chain seq x y z
N MET A 1 -45.45 -9.17 69.70
CA MET A 1 -44.01 -9.29 70.13
C MET A 1 -43.21 -9.14 68.89
N CYS A 2 -42.83 -7.95 68.58
CA CYS A 2 -41.50 -7.30 68.83
C CYS A 2 -40.37 -7.96 68.15
N GLY A 3 -39.79 -7.20 67.29
CA GLY A 3 -38.36 -6.97 67.04
C GLY A 3 -38.14 -6.50 65.64
N GLU A 4 -38.11 -5.21 65.34
CA GLU A 4 -36.99 -4.29 65.08
C GLU A 4 -36.05 -4.74 63.93
N SER A 5 -36.19 -4.15 62.76
CA SER A 5 -35.47 -3.01 62.17
C SER A 5 -33.94 -3.01 62.32
N SER A 6 -33.21 -3.14 61.24
CA SER A 6 -31.96 -2.42 61.07
C SER A 6 -31.72 -2.08 59.59
N THR A 7 -31.89 -0.81 59.33
CA THR A 7 -31.41 -0.07 58.17
C THR A 7 -29.90 0.00 58.17
N THR A 8 -29.24 -0.45 57.11
CA THR A 8 -27.85 -0.08 56.84
C THR A 8 -27.71 0.52 55.46
N GLY A 9 -27.24 1.74 55.47
CA GLY A 9 -27.09 2.63 54.35
C GLY A 9 -26.19 2.09 53.23
N ARG A 10 -26.70 2.20 52.02
CA ARG A 10 -25.87 2.09 50.81
C ARG A 10 -25.18 3.43 50.54
N GLY A 11 -23.92 3.46 50.86
CA GLY A 11 -23.05 4.59 50.51
C GLY A 11 -23.04 4.85 49.04
N HIS A 12 -23.33 6.09 48.65
CA HIS A 12 -23.08 6.66 47.35
C HIS A 12 -21.55 6.62 47.07
N GLN A 13 -21.10 5.68 46.30
CA GLN A 13 -19.80 5.78 45.65
C GLN A 13 -19.92 6.78 44.49
N VAL A 14 -19.47 7.99 44.77
CA VAL A 14 -19.25 9.04 43.78
C VAL A 14 -18.15 8.56 42.85
N LEU A 15 -18.55 8.18 41.62
CA LEU A 15 -17.63 7.95 40.51
C LEU A 15 -16.92 9.26 40.24
N ARG A 16 -15.70 9.38 40.76
CA ARG A 16 -14.74 10.40 40.33
C ARG A 16 -14.43 10.14 38.85
N ALA A 17 -15.00 10.91 37.96
CA ALA A 17 -14.59 11.02 36.58
C ALA A 17 -13.14 11.52 36.56
N ASN A 18 -12.23 10.61 36.28
CA ASN A 18 -10.83 10.92 36.00
C ASN A 18 -10.77 11.63 34.65
N SER A 19 -10.81 12.97 34.66
CA SER A 19 -10.57 13.80 33.48
C SER A 19 -9.10 13.71 33.14
N THR A 20 -8.70 12.67 32.41
CA THR A 20 -7.40 12.63 31.74
C THR A 20 -7.40 13.68 30.64
N LYS A 21 -6.66 14.74 30.86
CA LYS A 21 -6.31 15.76 29.87
C LYS A 21 -5.75 15.07 28.62
N HIS A 22 -6.56 14.94 27.58
CA HIS A 22 -6.07 14.60 26.26
C HIS A 22 -5.31 15.81 25.71
N GLY A 23 -4.02 15.87 26.02
CA GLY A 23 -3.08 16.75 25.36
C GLY A 23 -3.01 16.36 23.88
N LEU A 24 -3.15 17.35 23.02
CA LEU A 24 -2.86 17.30 21.59
C LEU A 24 -1.36 16.99 21.38
N GLY A 25 -1.01 15.72 21.44
CA GLY A 25 0.34 15.21 21.20
C GLY A 25 0.24 13.83 20.59
N ILE A 26 -0.20 13.74 19.33
CA ILE A 26 -0.35 12.48 18.62
C ILE A 26 0.96 12.14 17.91
N ALA A 27 1.91 11.61 18.68
CA ALA A 27 2.80 10.59 18.16
C ALA A 27 2.51 9.32 18.96
N PRO A 28 1.93 8.27 18.39
CA PRO A 28 1.74 7.02 19.12
C PRO A 28 3.11 6.47 19.51
N ARG A 29 3.34 6.25 20.80
CA ARG A 29 4.58 5.69 21.36
C ARG A 29 5.03 4.35 20.76
N GLY A 30 4.32 3.84 19.74
CA GLY A 30 4.67 2.65 18.97
C GLY A 30 5.50 2.90 17.70
N THR A 31 5.59 4.14 17.21
CA THR A 31 6.16 4.47 15.90
C THR A 31 7.64 4.10 15.77
N TYR A 32 8.43 4.32 16.81
CA TYR A 32 9.88 4.00 16.77
C TYR A 32 10.15 2.49 16.66
N ARG A 33 9.41 1.65 17.36
CA ARG A 33 9.59 0.18 17.28
C ARG A 33 9.15 -0.37 15.94
N GLN A 34 8.14 0.20 15.31
CA GLN A 34 7.66 -0.19 13.98
C GLN A 34 8.67 0.12 12.88
N VAL A 35 9.46 1.18 13.03
CA VAL A 35 10.50 1.58 12.06
C VAL A 35 11.83 0.85 12.32
N LEU A 36 12.18 0.61 13.58
CA LEU A 36 13.47 0.00 13.95
C LEU A 36 13.61 -1.44 13.44
N ALA A 37 12.54 -2.25 13.49
CA ALA A 37 12.62 -3.65 13.07
C ALA A 37 12.87 -3.79 11.54
N PRO A 38 12.10 -3.15 10.63
CA PRO A 38 12.41 -3.18 9.21
C PRO A 38 13.79 -2.58 8.88
N LEU A 39 14.16 -1.48 9.56
CA LEU A 39 15.45 -0.82 9.35
C LEU A 39 16.62 -1.72 9.75
N SER A 40 16.55 -2.38 10.92
CA SER A 40 17.61 -3.29 11.36
C SER A 40 17.76 -4.48 10.40
N PHE A 41 16.65 -5.03 9.93
CA PHE A 41 16.69 -6.13 8.97
C PHE A 41 17.28 -5.68 7.62
N LEU A 42 16.93 -4.49 7.15
CA LEU A 42 17.49 -3.89 5.94
C LEU A 42 19.01 -3.71 6.04
N VAL A 43 19.51 -3.21 7.19
CA VAL A 43 20.94 -3.04 7.43
C VAL A 43 21.65 -4.39 7.48
N ILE A 44 21.12 -5.37 8.21
CA ILE A 44 21.72 -6.71 8.33
C ILE A 44 21.78 -7.39 6.96
N LEU A 45 20.68 -7.34 6.20
CA LEU A 45 20.62 -7.92 4.85
C LEU A 45 21.60 -7.21 3.89
N GLY A 46 21.67 -5.88 3.95
CA GLY A 46 22.61 -5.10 3.14
C GLY A 46 24.06 -5.44 3.45
N LEU A 47 24.42 -5.57 4.72
CA LEU A 47 25.76 -6.02 5.14
C LEU A 47 26.04 -7.44 4.67
N PHE A 48 25.10 -8.36 4.80
CA PHE A 48 25.25 -9.73 4.30
C PHE A 48 25.50 -9.74 2.80
N LEU A 49 24.67 -9.06 1.99
CA LEU A 49 24.81 -9.03 0.54
C LEU A 49 26.13 -8.35 0.10
N SER A 50 26.63 -7.36 0.84
CA SER A 50 27.90 -6.72 0.55
C SER A 50 29.10 -7.66 0.72
N THR A 51 28.97 -8.69 1.57
CA THR A 51 30.02 -9.73 1.72
C THR A 51 29.93 -10.82 0.65
N GLN A 52 28.73 -11.05 0.07
CA GLN A 52 28.50 -12.10 -0.91
C GLN A 52 28.82 -11.67 -2.36
N THR A 53 28.69 -10.38 -2.66
CA THR A 53 28.92 -9.87 -4.01
C THR A 53 29.50 -8.45 -3.98
N PRO A 54 30.62 -8.19 -4.72
CA PRO A 54 31.23 -6.87 -4.79
C PRO A 54 30.34 -5.86 -5.53
N ASN A 55 29.39 -6.35 -6.33
CA ASN A 55 28.50 -5.51 -7.14
C ASN A 55 27.36 -4.89 -6.35
N PHE A 56 27.07 -5.36 -5.13
CA PHE A 56 25.90 -4.91 -4.35
C PHE A 56 25.97 -3.41 -4.01
N LEU A 57 27.11 -2.93 -3.47
CA LEU A 57 27.28 -1.53 -3.05
C LEU A 57 27.76 -0.59 -4.17
N THR A 58 27.79 -1.04 -5.42
CA THR A 58 28.12 -0.15 -6.54
C THR A 58 27.04 0.91 -6.72
N TRP A 59 27.44 2.13 -7.08
CA TRP A 59 26.50 3.23 -7.33
C TRP A 59 25.44 2.87 -8.38
N GLU A 60 25.86 2.15 -9.40
CA GLU A 60 24.99 1.71 -10.50
C GLU A 60 23.90 0.75 -10.02
N ASN A 61 24.26 -0.23 -9.17
CA ASN A 61 23.31 -1.15 -8.58
C ASN A 61 22.36 -0.43 -7.61
N LEU A 62 22.87 0.42 -6.72
CA LEU A 62 22.05 1.18 -5.78
C LEU A 62 21.04 2.08 -6.50
N ARG A 63 21.47 2.76 -7.57
CA ARG A 63 20.58 3.55 -8.42
C ARG A 63 19.52 2.67 -9.08
N THR A 64 19.90 1.52 -9.59
CA THR A 64 18.98 0.56 -10.22
C THR A 64 17.94 0.08 -9.22
N VAL A 65 18.35 -0.34 -8.04
CA VAL A 65 17.44 -0.76 -6.94
C VAL A 65 16.50 0.38 -6.59
N ALA A 66 17.01 1.59 -6.40
CA ALA A 66 16.18 2.74 -6.04
C ALA A 66 15.09 3.02 -7.08
N VAL A 67 15.44 3.06 -8.37
CA VAL A 67 14.47 3.34 -9.45
C VAL A 67 13.49 2.18 -9.65
N GLN A 68 13.94 0.93 -9.53
CA GLN A 68 13.06 -0.23 -9.66
C GLN A 68 12.04 -0.33 -8.52
N THR A 69 12.43 0.10 -7.33
CA THR A 69 11.55 0.09 -6.16
C THR A 69 10.38 1.07 -6.28
N VAL A 70 10.52 2.15 -7.06
CA VAL A 70 9.54 3.24 -7.11
C VAL A 70 8.12 2.74 -7.36
N SER A 71 7.91 1.91 -8.37
CA SER A 71 6.57 1.45 -8.75
C SER A 71 5.94 0.61 -7.64
N VAL A 72 6.70 -0.34 -7.07
CA VAL A 72 6.22 -1.18 -5.95
C VAL A 72 5.99 -0.34 -4.70
N ALA A 73 6.85 0.63 -4.40
CA ALA A 73 6.69 1.52 -3.25
C ALA A 73 5.43 2.38 -3.36
N ILE A 74 5.10 2.90 -4.55
CA ILE A 74 3.87 3.67 -4.78
C ILE A 74 2.64 2.76 -4.64
N LEU A 75 2.67 1.53 -5.17
CA LEU A 75 1.61 0.54 -4.93
C LEU A 75 1.42 0.28 -3.44
N ALA A 76 2.52 0.02 -2.71
CA ALA A 76 2.50 -0.26 -1.28
C ALA A 76 1.99 0.91 -0.45
N ILE A 77 2.27 2.17 -0.85
CA ILE A 77 1.70 3.37 -0.20
C ILE A 77 0.17 3.39 -0.35
N GLY A 78 -0.35 3.14 -1.55
CA GLY A 78 -1.78 3.06 -1.79
C GLY A 78 -2.44 1.93 -0.99
N GLU A 79 -1.83 0.74 -1.04
CA GLU A 79 -2.28 -0.45 -0.32
C GLU A 79 -2.27 -0.24 1.20
N THR A 80 -1.26 0.47 1.73
CA THR A 80 -1.19 0.81 3.16
C THR A 80 -2.43 1.57 3.64
N VAL A 81 -2.95 2.51 2.86
CA VAL A 81 -4.16 3.27 3.23
C VAL A 81 -5.39 2.35 3.24
N VAL A 82 -5.52 1.47 2.27
CA VAL A 82 -6.61 0.49 2.21
C VAL A 82 -6.52 -0.48 3.38
N ILE A 83 -5.33 -1.03 3.67
CA ILE A 83 -5.12 -1.94 4.80
C ILE A 83 -5.39 -1.25 6.14
N ILE A 84 -4.89 -0.04 6.36
CA ILE A 84 -5.19 0.72 7.60
C ILE A 84 -6.71 0.89 7.77
N SER A 85 -7.47 1.09 6.70
CA SER A 85 -8.94 1.22 6.75
C SER A 85 -9.69 -0.11 6.92
N GLY A 86 -8.98 -1.25 6.97
CA GLY A 86 -9.55 -2.59 7.14
C GLY A 86 -9.92 -3.30 5.84
N GLY A 87 -9.42 -2.83 4.69
CA GLY A 87 -9.57 -3.48 3.38
C GLY A 87 -8.27 -4.13 2.90
N ILE A 88 -8.34 -4.87 1.79
CA ILE A 88 -7.20 -5.37 1.02
C ILE A 88 -7.56 -5.24 -0.46
N ASP A 89 -6.66 -4.69 -1.27
CA ASP A 89 -6.87 -4.55 -2.71
C ASP A 89 -5.92 -5.45 -3.50
N LEU A 90 -6.42 -6.62 -3.90
CA LEU A 90 -5.66 -7.59 -4.70
C LEU A 90 -5.55 -7.19 -6.17
N SER A 91 -6.19 -6.11 -6.61
CA SER A 91 -6.22 -5.73 -8.02
C SER A 91 -5.10 -4.77 -8.43
N VAL A 92 -4.34 -4.22 -7.48
CA VAL A 92 -3.38 -3.12 -7.73
C VAL A 92 -2.35 -3.45 -8.81
N GLY A 93 -1.87 -4.70 -8.90
CA GLY A 93 -0.94 -5.14 -9.95
C GLY A 93 -1.58 -5.17 -11.34
N ALA A 94 -2.81 -5.66 -11.45
CA ALA A 94 -3.56 -5.68 -12.71
C ALA A 94 -4.01 -4.27 -13.13
N VAL A 95 -4.42 -3.43 -12.18
CA VAL A 95 -4.77 -2.03 -12.43
C VAL A 95 -3.55 -1.24 -12.90
N LEU A 96 -2.36 -1.50 -12.34
CA LEU A 96 -1.10 -0.96 -12.84
C LEU A 96 -0.90 -1.31 -14.33
N ALA A 97 -1.03 -2.59 -14.70
CA ALA A 97 -0.87 -3.03 -16.08
C ALA A 97 -1.88 -2.35 -17.02
N LEU A 98 -3.17 -2.35 -16.65
CA LEU A 98 -4.22 -1.69 -17.41
C LEU A 98 -3.95 -0.19 -17.58
N SER A 99 -3.54 0.50 -16.52
CA SER A 99 -3.25 1.93 -16.55
C SER A 99 -2.05 2.27 -17.45
N GLY A 100 -1.00 1.46 -17.42
CA GLY A 100 0.13 1.59 -18.34
C GLY A 100 -0.28 1.36 -19.80
N VAL A 101 -1.09 0.32 -20.04
CA VAL A 101 -1.61 0.01 -21.39
C VAL A 101 -2.51 1.12 -21.92
N THR A 102 -3.46 1.62 -21.13
CA THR A 102 -4.35 2.72 -21.57
C THR A 102 -3.60 4.03 -21.81
N ALA A 103 -2.61 4.34 -20.98
CA ALA A 103 -1.73 5.50 -21.15
C ALA A 103 -0.96 5.45 -22.48
N VAL A 104 -0.29 4.32 -22.77
CA VAL A 104 0.47 4.13 -24.02
C VAL A 104 -0.45 4.01 -25.22
N HIS A 105 -1.62 3.37 -25.07
CA HIS A 105 -2.61 3.31 -26.14
C HIS A 105 -3.09 4.70 -26.57
N ALA A 106 -3.37 5.60 -25.61
CA ALA A 106 -3.71 6.99 -25.91
C ALA A 106 -2.59 7.73 -26.65
N MET A 107 -1.32 7.54 -26.21
CA MET A 107 -0.16 8.14 -26.88
C MET A 107 0.04 7.59 -28.30
N LYS A 108 -0.19 6.29 -28.51
CA LYS A 108 -0.16 5.68 -29.84
C LYS A 108 -1.21 6.28 -30.81
N GLN A 109 -2.32 6.79 -30.26
CA GLN A 109 -3.36 7.51 -31.02
C GLN A 109 -3.05 9.03 -31.18
N GLY A 110 -1.85 9.47 -30.83
CA GLY A 110 -1.42 10.86 -31.03
C GLY A 110 -1.52 11.75 -29.79
N ALA A 111 -1.91 11.21 -28.62
CA ALA A 111 -1.91 12.01 -27.39
C ALA A 111 -0.48 12.33 -26.92
N ASN A 112 -0.28 13.50 -26.31
CA ASN A 112 1.00 13.84 -25.69
C ASN A 112 1.22 13.07 -24.36
N ALA A 113 2.45 13.14 -23.82
CA ALA A 113 2.83 12.48 -22.59
C ALA A 113 1.93 12.85 -21.39
N GLY A 114 1.55 14.14 -21.26
CA GLY A 114 0.69 14.61 -20.16
C GLY A 114 -0.72 13.97 -20.21
N VAL A 115 -1.31 13.87 -21.39
CA VAL A 115 -2.60 13.19 -21.59
C VAL A 115 -2.46 11.71 -21.29
N GLY A 116 -1.38 11.06 -21.71
CA GLY A 116 -1.11 9.65 -21.37
C GLY A 116 -1.04 9.41 -19.85
N VAL A 117 -0.33 10.29 -19.13
CA VAL A 117 -0.29 10.24 -17.65
C VAL A 117 -1.68 10.39 -17.04
N LEU A 118 -2.46 11.37 -17.50
CA LEU A 118 -3.81 11.60 -17.00
C LEU A 118 -4.73 10.40 -17.24
N VAL A 119 -4.68 9.80 -18.44
CA VAL A 119 -5.45 8.60 -18.79
C VAL A 119 -5.10 7.45 -17.85
N GLY A 120 -3.80 7.19 -17.62
CA GLY A 120 -3.37 6.14 -16.70
C GLY A 120 -3.86 6.36 -15.27
N LEU A 121 -3.74 7.60 -14.75
CA LEU A 121 -4.25 7.98 -13.43
C LEU A 121 -5.77 7.81 -13.30
N LEU A 122 -6.52 8.27 -14.29
CA LEU A 122 -7.98 8.14 -14.32
C LEU A 122 -8.41 6.68 -14.42
N THR A 123 -7.72 5.86 -15.20
CA THR A 123 -7.97 4.41 -15.27
C THR A 123 -7.85 3.78 -13.86
N GLY A 124 -6.76 4.07 -13.15
CA GLY A 124 -6.58 3.60 -11.79
C GLY A 124 -7.65 4.13 -10.83
N ALA A 125 -8.00 5.42 -10.91
CA ALA A 125 -9.03 6.02 -10.08
C ALA A 125 -10.42 5.40 -10.30
N VAL A 126 -10.78 5.10 -11.55
CA VAL A 126 -12.05 4.44 -11.90
C VAL A 126 -12.11 3.02 -11.35
N CYS A 127 -11.03 2.23 -11.51
CA CYS A 127 -10.95 0.90 -10.93
C CYS A 127 -11.07 0.94 -9.39
N GLY A 128 -10.35 1.86 -8.74
CA GLY A 128 -10.44 2.05 -7.29
C GLY A 128 -11.83 2.51 -6.84
N ALA A 129 -12.48 3.41 -7.59
CA ALA A 129 -13.85 3.83 -7.31
C ALA A 129 -14.84 2.66 -7.43
N PHE A 130 -14.70 1.82 -8.45
CA PHE A 130 -15.50 0.61 -8.61
C PHE A 130 -15.30 -0.32 -7.40
N ASN A 131 -14.05 -0.65 -7.04
CA ASN A 131 -13.75 -1.49 -5.89
C ASN A 131 -14.37 -0.95 -4.60
N GLY A 132 -14.16 0.34 -4.33
CA GLY A 132 -14.67 0.98 -3.13
C GLY A 132 -16.21 1.07 -3.09
N LEU A 133 -16.86 1.40 -4.20
CA LEU A 133 -18.32 1.48 -4.27
C LEU A 133 -18.98 0.11 -4.12
N VAL A 134 -18.49 -0.91 -4.83
CA VAL A 134 -19.04 -2.26 -4.77
C VAL A 134 -18.86 -2.85 -3.37
N THR A 135 -17.64 -2.75 -2.80
CA THR A 135 -17.36 -3.23 -1.45
C THR A 135 -18.30 -2.60 -0.42
N ASN A 136 -18.44 -1.26 -0.45
CA ASN A 136 -19.09 -0.57 0.64
C ASN A 136 -20.62 -0.41 0.47
N ARG A 137 -21.12 -0.26 -0.77
CA ARG A 137 -22.57 -0.16 -1.01
C ARG A 137 -23.26 -1.52 -1.02
N LEU A 138 -22.61 -2.53 -1.62
CA LEU A 138 -23.16 -3.88 -1.68
C LEU A 138 -22.73 -4.73 -0.47
N ARG A 139 -21.92 -4.17 0.43
CA ARG A 139 -21.40 -4.83 1.66
C ARG A 139 -20.69 -6.16 1.35
N MET A 140 -19.97 -6.19 0.23
CA MET A 140 -19.20 -7.36 -0.17
C MET A 140 -17.80 -7.32 0.48
N PRO A 141 -17.22 -8.47 0.82
CA PRO A 141 -15.84 -8.50 1.29
C PRO A 141 -14.87 -7.89 0.26
N ALA A 142 -13.99 -6.99 0.70
CA ALA A 142 -13.08 -6.26 -0.19
C ALA A 142 -12.25 -7.20 -1.06
N PHE A 143 -11.70 -8.29 -0.47
CA PHE A 143 -10.87 -9.23 -1.19
C PHE A 143 -11.61 -9.92 -2.37
N VAL A 144 -12.93 -10.17 -2.24
CA VAL A 144 -13.73 -10.77 -3.32
C VAL A 144 -13.90 -9.79 -4.48
N VAL A 145 -14.22 -8.52 -4.15
CA VAL A 145 -14.42 -7.48 -5.16
C VAL A 145 -13.12 -7.20 -5.90
N THR A 146 -12.02 -7.06 -5.17
CA THR A 146 -10.71 -6.75 -5.76
C THR A 146 -10.11 -7.93 -6.51
N LEU A 147 -10.39 -9.17 -6.10
CA LEU A 147 -10.06 -10.36 -6.89
C LEU A 147 -10.84 -10.39 -8.22
N GLY A 148 -12.12 -10.02 -8.21
CA GLY A 148 -12.89 -9.84 -9.43
C GLY A 148 -12.32 -8.74 -10.33
N MET A 149 -11.93 -7.60 -9.73
CA MET A 149 -11.28 -6.49 -10.45
C MET A 149 -9.92 -6.91 -11.03
N LEU A 150 -9.14 -7.73 -10.33
CA LEU A 150 -7.88 -8.30 -10.85
C LEU A 150 -8.12 -9.01 -12.19
N GLY A 151 -9.15 -9.85 -12.25
CA GLY A 151 -9.53 -10.55 -13.50
C GLY A 151 -10.01 -9.58 -14.57
N MET A 152 -10.88 -8.63 -14.22
CA MET A 152 -11.43 -7.65 -15.17
C MET A 152 -10.32 -6.73 -15.71
N ALA A 153 -9.46 -6.19 -14.86
CA ALA A 153 -8.37 -5.31 -15.27
C ALA A 153 -7.35 -6.06 -16.15
N SER A 154 -6.96 -7.28 -15.75
CA SER A 154 -6.05 -8.11 -16.56
C SER A 154 -6.62 -8.44 -17.92
N GLY A 155 -7.89 -8.87 -17.99
CA GLY A 155 -8.58 -9.17 -19.24
C GLY A 155 -8.70 -7.93 -20.14
N THR A 156 -9.08 -6.78 -19.57
CA THR A 156 -9.19 -5.52 -20.31
C THR A 156 -7.82 -5.05 -20.82
N ALA A 157 -6.75 -5.19 -20.03
CA ALA A 157 -5.39 -4.86 -20.48
C ALA A 157 -4.97 -5.69 -21.70
N LEU A 158 -5.29 -7.01 -21.72
CA LEU A 158 -5.04 -7.88 -22.86
C LEU A 158 -5.89 -7.51 -24.07
N LEU A 159 -7.17 -7.19 -23.89
CA LEU A 159 -8.07 -6.78 -24.98
C LEU A 159 -7.59 -5.46 -25.63
N VAL A 160 -7.28 -4.43 -24.83
CA VAL A 160 -6.81 -3.13 -25.35
C VAL A 160 -5.46 -3.24 -26.04
N SER A 161 -4.58 -4.13 -25.56
CA SER A 161 -3.25 -4.33 -26.16
C SER A 161 -3.23 -5.31 -27.33
N GLY A 162 -4.31 -6.07 -27.55
CA GLY A 162 -4.33 -7.18 -28.48
C GLY A 162 -3.44 -8.35 -28.03
N GLY A 163 -3.19 -8.48 -26.72
CA GLY A 163 -2.34 -9.54 -26.14
C GLY A 163 -0.83 -9.31 -26.31
N VAL A 164 -0.41 -8.18 -26.88
CA VAL A 164 0.99 -7.86 -27.14
C VAL A 164 1.44 -6.62 -26.37
N SER A 165 2.74 -6.45 -26.22
CA SER A 165 3.30 -5.23 -25.63
C SER A 165 3.11 -4.04 -26.56
N LEU A 166 2.56 -2.93 -26.02
CA LEU A 166 2.34 -1.70 -26.77
C LEU A 166 3.59 -0.83 -26.76
N VAL A 167 4.03 -0.43 -27.96
CA VAL A 167 5.09 0.55 -28.20
C VAL A 167 4.48 1.83 -28.78
N GLY A 168 5.23 2.93 -28.80
CA GLY A 168 4.77 4.20 -29.37
C GLY A 168 4.45 5.22 -28.28
N ILE A 169 5.38 5.36 -27.34
CA ILE A 169 5.32 6.42 -26.30
C ILE A 169 5.59 7.79 -26.91
N ALA A 170 4.94 8.82 -26.39
CA ALA A 170 5.21 10.20 -26.77
C ALA A 170 6.63 10.64 -26.35
N PRO A 171 7.27 11.58 -27.09
CA PRO A 171 8.57 12.12 -26.73
C PRO A 171 8.59 12.70 -25.30
N GLY A 172 9.64 12.38 -24.55
CA GLY A 172 9.82 12.85 -23.18
C GLY A 172 9.08 12.03 -22.11
N PHE A 173 8.20 11.12 -22.52
CA PHE A 173 7.50 10.26 -21.57
C PHE A 173 8.46 9.35 -20.79
N GLU A 174 9.52 8.87 -21.42
CA GLU A 174 10.55 8.00 -20.82
C GLU A 174 11.27 8.65 -19.63
N ARG A 175 11.35 9.98 -19.59
CA ARG A 175 11.98 10.73 -18.49
C ARG A 175 11.23 10.61 -17.18
N ILE A 176 9.90 10.45 -17.23
CA ILE A 176 9.04 10.37 -16.04
C ILE A 176 9.43 9.16 -15.18
N GLY A 177 9.64 7.99 -15.81
CA GLY A 177 9.98 6.75 -15.12
C GLY A 177 11.47 6.51 -14.92
N ARG A 178 12.35 7.30 -15.54
CA ARG A 178 13.81 7.16 -15.43
C ARG A 178 14.44 8.27 -14.60
N ASP A 179 14.16 9.53 -14.95
CA ASP A 179 14.84 10.66 -14.35
C ASP A 179 14.07 11.23 -13.17
N TRP A 180 12.72 11.25 -13.25
CA TRP A 180 11.85 11.86 -12.23
C TRP A 180 11.23 10.86 -11.27
N ALA A 181 11.43 9.56 -11.49
CA ALA A 181 10.78 8.51 -10.72
C ALA A 181 10.96 8.66 -9.20
N LEU A 182 12.18 8.91 -8.74
CA LEU A 182 12.46 9.11 -7.30
C LEU A 182 11.82 10.39 -6.76
N GLY A 183 11.81 11.47 -7.54
CA GLY A 183 11.11 12.70 -7.17
C GLY A 183 9.61 12.48 -7.02
N VAL A 184 9.00 11.73 -7.94
CA VAL A 184 7.57 11.35 -7.87
C VAL A 184 7.30 10.51 -6.62
N LEU A 185 8.15 9.52 -6.32
CA LEU A 185 8.01 8.72 -5.10
C LEU A 185 8.06 9.59 -3.84
N ILE A 186 9.00 10.53 -3.75
CA ILE A 186 9.13 11.44 -2.60
C ILE A 186 7.86 12.28 -2.44
N VAL A 187 7.35 12.88 -3.55
CA VAL A 187 6.12 13.68 -3.52
C VAL A 187 4.93 12.86 -3.05
N VAL A 188 4.76 11.64 -3.58
CA VAL A 188 3.68 10.73 -3.18
C VAL A 188 3.83 10.33 -1.72
N ALA A 189 5.03 9.93 -1.29
CA ALA A 189 5.28 9.50 0.08
C ALA A 189 5.03 10.62 1.10
N VAL A 190 5.52 11.82 0.82
CA VAL A 190 5.29 13.00 1.68
C VAL A 190 3.80 13.35 1.68
N GLY A 191 3.15 13.39 0.52
CA GLY A 191 1.72 13.68 0.40
C GLY A 191 0.86 12.70 1.22
N PHE A 192 1.09 11.40 1.10
CA PHE A 192 0.36 10.39 1.87
C PHE A 192 0.73 10.38 3.35
N HIS A 193 1.99 10.67 3.69
CA HIS A 193 2.39 10.83 5.09
C HIS A 193 1.65 12.01 5.74
N LEU A 194 1.59 13.16 5.08
CA LEU A 194 0.85 14.33 5.55
C LEU A 194 -0.66 14.04 5.60
N LEU A 195 -1.21 13.36 4.59
CA LEU A 195 -2.61 12.95 4.55
C LEU A 195 -2.96 12.11 5.78
N LEU A 196 -2.19 11.07 6.07
CA LEU A 196 -2.47 10.17 7.19
C LEU A 196 -2.23 10.84 8.56
N SER A 197 -1.18 11.68 8.68
CA SER A 197 -0.78 12.24 9.97
C SER A 197 -1.57 13.48 10.36
N TYR A 198 -1.92 14.35 9.40
CA TYR A 198 -2.42 15.71 9.71
C TYR A 198 -3.83 15.98 9.23
N THR A 199 -4.45 15.14 8.36
CA THR A 199 -5.78 15.42 7.82
C THR A 199 -6.90 14.67 8.53
N ARG A 200 -8.15 15.10 8.27
CA ARG A 200 -9.34 14.36 8.71
C ARG A 200 -9.45 12.99 8.05
N LEU A 201 -9.02 12.89 6.77
CA LEU A 201 -9.01 11.62 6.05
C LEU A 201 -8.13 10.59 6.78
N GLY A 202 -6.93 10.97 7.21
CA GLY A 202 -6.04 10.08 7.96
C GLY A 202 -6.65 9.64 9.29
N ARG A 203 -7.17 10.57 10.10
CA ARG A 203 -7.82 10.23 11.38
C ARG A 203 -8.98 9.25 11.20
N TYR A 204 -9.80 9.46 10.19
CA TYR A 204 -10.93 8.55 9.90
C TYR A 204 -10.48 7.20 9.36
N CYS A 205 -9.37 7.15 8.61
CA CYS A 205 -8.76 5.91 8.16
C CYS A 205 -8.40 5.00 9.34
N TYR A 206 -7.65 5.53 10.31
CA TYR A 206 -7.31 4.79 11.53
C TYR A 206 -8.53 4.44 12.39
N ALA A 207 -9.48 5.35 12.52
CA ALA A 207 -10.70 5.11 13.29
C ALA A 207 -11.56 3.98 12.69
N ILE A 208 -11.78 4.01 11.37
CA ILE A 208 -12.55 2.99 10.66
C ILE A 208 -11.86 1.63 10.76
N GLY A 209 -10.56 1.55 10.53
CA GLY A 209 -9.83 0.29 10.61
C GLY A 209 -9.68 -0.23 12.03
N GLY A 210 -9.70 0.65 13.05
CA GLY A 210 -9.64 0.23 14.45
C GLY A 210 -10.94 -0.38 14.94
N ASN A 211 -12.07 0.26 14.65
CA ASN A 211 -13.42 -0.25 14.95
C ASN A 211 -14.46 0.43 14.04
N PRO A 212 -14.87 -0.24 12.95
CA PRO A 212 -15.83 0.32 11.99
C PRO A 212 -17.18 0.71 12.62
N GLU A 213 -17.66 -0.08 13.58
CA GLU A 213 -18.95 0.18 14.24
C GLU A 213 -18.89 1.42 15.13
N SER A 214 -17.84 1.56 15.94
CA SER A 214 -17.62 2.77 16.74
C SER A 214 -17.45 4.01 15.87
N ALA A 215 -16.73 3.90 14.74
CA ALA A 215 -16.58 4.98 13.77
C ALA A 215 -17.94 5.39 13.18
N ARG A 216 -18.79 4.43 12.82
CA ARG A 216 -20.14 4.66 12.31
C ARG A 216 -21.02 5.37 13.34
N LEU A 217 -21.01 4.91 14.57
CA LEU A 217 -21.76 5.52 15.69
C LEU A 217 -21.30 6.95 16.01
N SER A 218 -20.02 7.25 15.72
CA SER A 218 -19.46 8.60 15.82
C SER A 218 -19.78 9.51 14.61
N GLY A 219 -20.66 9.07 13.70
CA GLY A 219 -21.10 9.85 12.54
C GLY A 219 -20.16 9.80 11.33
N ILE A 220 -19.17 8.90 11.31
CA ILE A 220 -18.26 8.75 10.17
C ILE A 220 -18.93 7.90 9.09
N SER A 221 -19.07 8.44 7.88
CA SER A 221 -19.63 7.71 6.74
C SER A 221 -18.63 6.70 6.19
N LEU A 222 -18.76 5.42 6.56
CA LEU A 222 -17.87 4.34 6.10
C LEU A 222 -17.82 4.27 4.57
N VAL A 223 -18.99 4.27 3.91
CA VAL A 223 -19.08 4.18 2.43
C VAL A 223 -18.25 5.26 1.76
N ARG A 224 -18.40 6.52 2.19
CA ARG A 224 -17.67 7.64 1.58
C ARG A 224 -16.17 7.53 1.77
N TYR A 225 -15.72 7.30 3.00
CA TYR A 225 -14.30 7.32 3.32
C TYR A 225 -13.56 6.08 2.82
N GLN A 226 -14.10 4.89 3.01
CA GLN A 226 -13.47 3.68 2.47
C GLN A 226 -13.41 3.70 0.94
N THR A 227 -14.47 4.16 0.25
CA THR A 227 -14.41 4.36 -1.21
C THR A 227 -13.30 5.34 -1.60
N THR A 228 -13.14 6.43 -0.86
CA THR A 228 -12.04 7.38 -1.12
C THR A 228 -10.66 6.71 -0.99
N TYR A 229 -10.46 5.81 0.00
CA TYR A 229 -9.18 5.11 0.17
C TYR A 229 -8.91 4.14 -0.98
N PHE A 230 -9.92 3.44 -1.49
CA PHE A 230 -9.77 2.61 -2.71
C PHE A 230 -9.48 3.46 -3.95
N VAL A 231 -10.07 4.65 -4.10
CA VAL A 231 -9.75 5.58 -5.19
C VAL A 231 -8.29 6.02 -5.11
N LEU A 232 -7.81 6.40 -3.93
CA LEU A 232 -6.42 6.80 -3.71
C LEU A 232 -5.45 5.64 -4.02
N CYS A 233 -5.80 4.42 -3.61
CA CYS A 233 -5.02 3.22 -3.92
C CYS A 233 -5.00 2.97 -5.44
N GLY A 234 -6.15 3.03 -6.11
CA GLY A 234 -6.25 2.91 -7.56
C GLY A 234 -5.44 3.99 -8.30
N MET A 235 -5.44 5.24 -7.82
CA MET A 235 -4.59 6.31 -8.38
C MET A 235 -3.09 5.99 -8.22
N CYS A 236 -2.68 5.44 -7.07
CA CYS A 236 -1.32 4.96 -6.87
C CYS A 236 -0.98 3.82 -7.86
N ALA A 237 -1.90 2.88 -8.09
CA ALA A 237 -1.72 1.82 -9.07
C ALA A 237 -1.63 2.39 -10.49
N GLY A 238 -2.46 3.38 -10.83
CA GLY A 238 -2.40 4.10 -12.09
C GLY A 238 -1.07 4.80 -12.32
N LEU A 239 -0.59 5.52 -11.31
CA LEU A 239 0.70 6.21 -11.36
C LEU A 239 1.87 5.22 -11.50
N ALA A 240 1.84 4.13 -10.73
CA ALA A 240 2.85 3.08 -10.81
C ALA A 240 2.89 2.44 -12.21
N GLY A 241 1.72 2.26 -12.85
CA GLY A 241 1.59 1.76 -14.23
C GLY A 241 2.20 2.70 -15.27
N VAL A 242 1.93 4.00 -15.14
CA VAL A 242 2.53 5.05 -15.98
C VAL A 242 4.05 5.06 -15.82
N LEU A 243 4.56 5.03 -14.59
CA LEU A 243 6.01 5.02 -14.32
C LEU A 243 6.68 3.76 -14.85
N GLN A 244 6.03 2.60 -14.72
CA GLN A 244 6.54 1.33 -15.24
C GLN A 244 6.61 1.33 -16.76
N ALA A 245 5.54 1.77 -17.45
CA ALA A 245 5.52 1.87 -18.91
C ALA A 245 6.53 2.92 -19.42
N SER A 246 6.66 4.04 -18.72
CA SER A 246 7.64 5.08 -19.01
C SER A 246 9.08 4.57 -18.90
N ARG A 247 9.41 3.88 -17.81
CA ARG A 247 10.74 3.31 -17.58
C ARG A 247 11.10 2.25 -18.61
N ALA A 248 10.15 1.37 -18.90
CA ALA A 248 10.34 0.28 -19.87
C ALA A 248 10.25 0.76 -21.33
N THR A 249 9.73 1.97 -21.58
CA THR A 249 9.39 2.50 -22.92
C THR A 249 8.36 1.67 -23.69
N VAL A 250 7.66 0.81 -22.97
CA VAL A 250 6.68 -0.13 -23.50
C VAL A 250 5.64 -0.45 -22.41
N ALA A 251 4.36 -0.57 -22.77
CA ALA A 251 3.34 -1.08 -21.87
C ALA A 251 3.08 -2.57 -22.11
N GLN A 252 3.35 -3.37 -21.10
CA GLN A 252 3.10 -4.81 -21.11
C GLN A 252 1.78 -5.09 -20.38
N PRO A 253 0.81 -5.81 -21.00
CA PRO A 253 -0.48 -6.10 -20.38
C PRO A 253 -0.38 -7.05 -19.17
N THR A 254 0.76 -7.72 -19.00
CA THR A 254 1.06 -8.59 -17.86
C THR A 254 2.01 -7.94 -16.85
N ALA A 255 2.34 -6.67 -17.01
CA ALA A 255 3.16 -5.94 -16.04
C ALA A 255 2.49 -5.95 -14.67
N GLY A 256 3.28 -6.02 -13.61
CA GLY A 256 2.76 -5.98 -12.25
C GLY A 256 2.09 -7.27 -11.76
N LYS A 257 2.10 -8.36 -12.53
CA LYS A 257 1.59 -9.66 -12.07
C LYS A 257 2.39 -10.13 -10.85
N GLY A 258 1.69 -10.35 -9.71
CA GLY A 258 2.29 -10.72 -8.43
C GLY A 258 2.75 -9.51 -7.59
N TRP A 259 2.73 -8.28 -8.13
CA TRP A 259 3.15 -7.09 -7.39
C TRP A 259 2.13 -6.66 -6.32
N GLU A 260 0.89 -7.13 -6.41
CA GLU A 260 -0.08 -7.02 -5.32
C GLU A 260 0.44 -7.66 -4.04
N LEU A 261 1.07 -8.84 -4.13
CA LEU A 261 1.67 -9.51 -2.97
C LEU A 261 2.91 -8.76 -2.46
N ASP A 262 3.73 -8.21 -3.35
CA ASP A 262 4.87 -7.37 -2.97
C ASP A 262 4.44 -6.10 -2.24
N ALA A 263 3.37 -5.45 -2.71
CA ALA A 263 2.84 -4.23 -2.09
C ALA A 263 2.28 -4.51 -0.68
N ILE A 264 1.51 -5.61 -0.53
CA ILE A 264 1.00 -6.06 0.77
C ILE A 264 2.17 -6.45 1.69
N ALA A 265 3.14 -7.23 1.19
CA ALA A 265 4.33 -7.61 1.96
C ALA A 265 5.10 -6.39 2.46
N ALA A 266 5.34 -5.41 1.57
CA ALA A 266 6.02 -4.16 1.94
C ALA A 266 5.27 -3.39 3.03
N ALA A 267 3.94 -3.29 2.94
CA ALA A 267 3.11 -2.64 3.95
C ALA A 267 3.17 -3.37 5.30
N VAL A 268 3.03 -4.71 5.29
CA VAL A 268 2.99 -5.53 6.52
C VAL A 268 4.35 -5.61 7.19
N ILE A 269 5.42 -5.87 6.44
CA ILE A 269 6.80 -5.87 6.95
C ILE A 269 7.15 -4.47 7.49
N GLY A 270 6.64 -3.41 6.84
CA GLY A 270 6.72 -2.03 7.30
C GLY A 270 5.91 -1.72 8.56
N GLY A 271 5.21 -2.70 9.13
CA GLY A 271 4.45 -2.57 10.40
C GLY A 271 2.99 -2.15 10.23
N THR A 272 2.45 -2.19 9.02
CA THR A 272 1.01 -2.00 8.79
C THR A 272 0.28 -3.29 9.13
N SER A 273 -0.79 -3.18 9.93
CA SER A 273 -1.54 -4.35 10.37
C SER A 273 -2.66 -4.72 9.41
N LEU A 274 -2.71 -5.98 9.01
CA LEU A 274 -3.81 -6.53 8.21
C LEU A 274 -5.19 -6.51 8.90
N MET A 275 -5.21 -6.35 10.23
CA MET A 275 -6.47 -6.17 10.99
C MET A 275 -6.97 -4.72 10.96
N GLY A 276 -6.26 -3.81 10.30
CA GLY A 276 -6.58 -2.39 10.25
C GLY A 276 -6.13 -1.57 11.46
N GLY A 277 -6.36 -0.27 11.39
CA GLY A 277 -6.17 0.70 12.47
C GLY A 277 -4.73 1.04 12.83
N GLN A 278 -3.73 0.46 12.18
CA GLN A 278 -2.30 0.71 12.44
C GLN A 278 -1.47 0.58 11.16
N GLY A 279 -0.52 1.48 10.99
CA GLY A 279 0.40 1.51 9.87
C GLY A 279 1.06 2.87 9.71
N SER A 280 2.08 2.95 8.87
CA SER A 280 2.75 4.22 8.55
C SER A 280 3.40 4.18 7.17
N ILE A 281 3.39 5.32 6.47
CA ILE A 281 4.02 5.43 5.14
C ILE A 281 5.54 5.22 5.24
N ILE A 282 6.18 5.71 6.30
CA ILE A 282 7.63 5.53 6.50
C ILE A 282 7.98 4.04 6.65
N GLY A 283 7.19 3.31 7.46
CA GLY A 283 7.37 1.87 7.61
C GLY A 283 7.18 1.14 6.27
N THR A 284 6.12 1.47 5.54
CA THR A 284 5.85 0.89 4.20
C THR A 284 7.00 1.13 3.22
N LEU A 285 7.58 2.33 3.20
CA LEU A 285 8.76 2.61 2.36
C LEU A 285 9.95 1.72 2.73
N LEU A 286 10.25 1.57 4.02
CA LEU A 286 11.30 0.65 4.48
C LEU A 286 11.02 -0.79 4.06
N GLY A 287 9.76 -1.24 4.16
CA GLY A 287 9.34 -2.55 3.68
C GLY A 287 9.51 -2.71 2.16
N ALA A 288 9.15 -1.69 1.37
CA ALA A 288 9.31 -1.71 -0.08
C ALA A 288 10.79 -1.76 -0.50
N PHE A 289 11.66 -0.98 0.15
CA PHE A 289 13.11 -1.06 -0.07
C PHE A 289 13.69 -2.40 0.35
N LEU A 290 13.20 -2.98 1.45
CA LEU A 290 13.61 -4.32 1.87
C LEU A 290 13.27 -5.38 0.82
N MET A 291 12.03 -5.37 0.30
CA MET A 291 11.61 -6.29 -0.77
C MET A 291 12.48 -6.12 -2.03
N ALA A 292 12.80 -4.88 -2.38
CA ALA A 292 13.66 -4.60 -3.52
C ALA A 292 15.09 -5.10 -3.33
N ILE A 293 15.66 -4.95 -2.13
CA ILE A 293 17.01 -5.45 -1.81
C ILE A 293 17.03 -6.98 -1.82
N ILE A 294 15.98 -7.65 -1.35
CA ILE A 294 15.87 -9.11 -1.43
C ILE A 294 15.88 -9.56 -2.90
N ARG A 295 15.03 -8.97 -3.75
CA ARG A 295 15.00 -9.30 -5.18
C ARG A 295 16.33 -9.01 -5.86
N ASN A 296 16.94 -7.85 -5.59
CA ASN A 296 18.23 -7.49 -6.13
C ASN A 296 19.33 -8.45 -5.68
N GLY A 297 19.37 -8.79 -4.39
CA GLY A 297 20.31 -9.76 -3.85
C GLY A 297 20.15 -11.14 -4.48
N CYS A 298 18.92 -11.62 -4.63
CA CYS A 298 18.64 -12.87 -5.33
C CYS A 298 19.15 -12.84 -6.79
N ASN A 299 18.91 -11.72 -7.49
CA ASN A 299 19.41 -11.56 -8.88
C ASN A 299 20.94 -11.54 -8.95
N LEU A 300 21.62 -10.83 -8.03
CA LEU A 300 23.07 -10.78 -7.98
C LEU A 300 23.71 -12.13 -7.62
N LEU A 301 22.98 -12.96 -6.87
CA LEU A 301 23.39 -14.34 -6.51
C LEU A 301 22.89 -15.38 -7.51
N ASN A 302 22.32 -14.96 -8.65
CA ASN A 302 21.75 -15.83 -9.69
C ASN A 302 20.69 -16.82 -9.17
N VAL A 303 19.89 -16.40 -8.18
CA VAL A 303 18.73 -17.19 -7.70
C VAL A 303 17.60 -17.07 -8.71
N GLU A 304 17.08 -18.20 -9.18
CA GLU A 304 15.99 -18.28 -10.14
C GLU A 304 14.74 -17.54 -9.64
N VAL A 305 13.96 -16.98 -10.58
CA VAL A 305 12.78 -16.13 -10.26
C VAL A 305 11.72 -16.92 -9.50
N GLU A 306 11.60 -18.21 -9.76
CA GLU A 306 10.70 -19.14 -9.11
C GLU A 306 11.00 -19.25 -7.61
N TRP A 307 12.25 -19.37 -7.23
CA TRP A 307 12.68 -19.37 -5.83
C TRP A 307 12.46 -18.02 -5.15
N GLN A 308 12.61 -16.90 -5.89
CA GLN A 308 12.30 -15.58 -5.36
C GLN A 308 10.81 -15.48 -4.97
N GLN A 309 9.89 -16.04 -5.78
CA GLN A 309 8.47 -16.05 -5.47
C GLN A 309 8.16 -16.90 -4.22
N VAL A 310 8.81 -18.04 -4.06
CA VAL A 310 8.68 -18.89 -2.85
C VAL A 310 9.16 -18.13 -1.61
N LEU A 311 10.31 -17.46 -1.69
CA LEU A 311 10.86 -16.67 -0.59
C LEU A 311 9.92 -15.52 -0.20
N ILE A 312 9.40 -14.78 -1.17
CA ILE A 312 8.48 -13.66 -0.93
C ILE A 312 7.18 -14.16 -0.29
N GLY A 313 6.58 -15.24 -0.83
CA GLY A 313 5.38 -15.84 -0.25
C GLY A 313 5.60 -16.30 1.19
N GLY A 314 6.74 -16.95 1.47
CA GLY A 314 7.14 -17.34 2.82
C GLY A 314 7.29 -16.15 3.77
N MET A 315 7.90 -15.06 3.31
CA MET A 315 8.06 -13.84 4.10
C MET A 315 6.72 -13.19 4.45
N VAL A 316 5.75 -13.16 3.52
CA VAL A 316 4.40 -12.67 3.80
C VAL A 316 3.75 -13.47 4.92
N ILE A 317 3.82 -14.81 4.85
CA ILE A 317 3.24 -15.69 5.89
C ILE A 317 3.88 -15.42 7.25
N VAL A 318 5.21 -15.34 7.30
CA VAL A 318 5.95 -15.07 8.54
C VAL A 318 5.61 -13.69 9.10
N ALA A 319 5.53 -12.65 8.25
CA ALA A 319 5.18 -11.29 8.67
C ALA A 319 3.77 -11.22 9.26
N VAL A 320 2.79 -11.86 8.60
CA VAL A 320 1.40 -11.92 9.08
C VAL A 320 1.28 -12.71 10.39
N PHE A 321 1.98 -13.85 10.48
CA PHE A 321 2.04 -14.63 11.72
C PHE A 321 2.60 -13.82 12.88
N TYR A 322 3.68 -13.06 12.64
CA TYR A 322 4.32 -12.20 13.64
C TYR A 322 3.40 -11.06 14.10
N ASP A 323 2.70 -10.39 13.17
CA ASP A 323 1.72 -9.34 13.51
C ASP A 323 0.61 -9.90 14.42
N ARG A 324 0.07 -11.08 14.08
CA ARG A 324 -0.99 -11.73 14.86
C ARG A 324 -0.49 -12.18 16.24
N TRP A 325 0.72 -12.73 16.33
CA TRP A 325 1.30 -13.18 17.58
C TRP A 325 1.59 -12.03 18.56
N GLN A 326 2.09 -10.88 18.06
CA GLN A 326 2.29 -9.69 18.88
C GLN A 326 0.98 -9.15 19.47
N ARG A 327 -0.12 -9.27 18.76
CA ARG A 327 -1.43 -8.77 19.21
C ARG A 327 -2.10 -9.71 20.20
N GLY A 328 -1.94 -11.01 20.05
CA GLY A 328 -2.46 -11.99 21.00
C GLY A 328 -1.84 -11.91 22.40
N ARG A 329 -0.77 -11.12 22.54
CA ARG A 329 -0.08 -10.86 23.82
C ARG A 329 -0.46 -9.52 24.48
N ARG A 330 -1.28 -8.68 23.80
CA ARG A 330 -1.80 -7.41 24.32
C ARG A 330 -3.27 -7.54 24.68
#